data_2da9a8549551d7803d3bd510996053c6
#
_entry.id   2da9a8549551d7803d3bd510996053c6
#
_cell.length_a   1.000
_cell.length_b   1.000
_cell.length_c   1.000
_cell.angle_alpha   90.00
_cell.angle_beta   90.00
_cell.angle_gamma   90.00
#
_symmetry.space_group_name_H-M   'P 1'
#
loop_
_entity.id
_entity.type
_entity.pdbx_description
1 polymer ?
#
loop_
_entity_poly.entity_id
_entity_poly.type
_entity_poly.pdbx_seq_one_letter_code
_entity_poly.pdbx_strand_id
1 'polypeptide(L)'
;MNARLYNNTMNIEYLLKDKNITPTKQRLEIAELIFAKDQHFTAVQLIEQVKDNKLPISQATVYNTLCLFESTGLLKTIDLQNDYKFYDTN
;
A
#
# COMPACT_ATOMS: atom_id res chain seq x y z
N MET A 1 20.12 9.02 2.98
CA MET A 1 18.97 9.73 2.47
C MET A 1 17.78 8.79 2.33
N ASN A 2 16.64 9.25 2.75
CA ASN A 2 15.43 8.47 2.73
C ASN A 2 14.84 8.46 1.32
N ALA A 3 14.64 7.29 0.75
CA ALA A 3 14.06 7.17 -0.59
C ALA A 3 12.69 7.84 -0.67
N ARG A 4 11.99 7.91 0.44
CA ARG A 4 10.66 8.51 0.47
C ARG A 4 10.66 10.01 0.29
N LEU A 5 11.79 10.66 0.48
CA LEU A 5 11.90 12.08 0.16
C LEU A 5 11.79 12.31 -1.35
N TYR A 6 11.98 11.27 -2.10
CA TYR A 6 11.91 11.31 -3.56
C TYR A 6 10.73 10.53 -4.06
N ASN A 7 9.78 10.29 -3.19
CA ASN A 7 8.60 9.54 -3.57
C ASN A 7 7.90 10.25 -4.68
N ASN A 8 8.18 9.80 -5.85
CA ASN A 8 7.48 10.22 -7.03
C ASN A 8 6.94 8.96 -7.69
N THR A 9 6.13 9.15 -8.67
CA THR A 9 5.49 8.05 -9.36
C THR A 9 6.52 7.05 -9.89
N MET A 10 7.67 7.53 -10.33
CA MET A 10 8.70 6.67 -10.88
C MET A 10 9.26 5.71 -9.83
N ASN A 11 9.54 6.19 -8.63
CA ASN A 11 10.06 5.33 -7.57
C ASN A 11 9.03 4.29 -7.14
N ILE A 12 7.79 4.69 -7.02
CA ILE A 12 6.71 3.79 -6.65
C ILE A 12 6.51 2.74 -7.73
N GLU A 13 6.55 3.17 -8.98
CA GLU A 13 6.42 2.25 -10.10
C GLU A 13 7.53 1.20 -10.07
N TYR A 14 8.74 1.62 -9.79
CA TYR A 14 9.87 0.71 -9.71
C TYR A 14 9.68 -0.31 -8.57
N LEU A 15 9.18 0.15 -7.43
CA LEU A 15 8.92 -0.76 -6.31
C LEU A 15 7.95 -1.87 -6.72
N LEU A 16 6.91 -1.52 -7.45
CA LEU A 16 5.94 -2.51 -7.91
C LEU A 16 6.57 -3.48 -8.91
N LYS A 17 7.28 -2.95 -9.89
CA LYS A 17 7.90 -3.76 -10.92
C LYS A 17 8.95 -4.70 -10.35
N ASP A 18 9.67 -4.27 -9.34
CA ASP A 18 10.68 -5.10 -8.68
C ASP A 18 10.06 -6.33 -8.05
N LYS A 19 8.81 -6.25 -7.68
CA LYS A 19 8.06 -7.38 -7.11
C LYS A 19 7.16 -8.07 -8.15
N ASN A 20 7.38 -7.77 -9.42
CA ASN A 20 6.60 -8.34 -10.53
C ASN A 20 5.12 -7.98 -10.43
N ILE A 21 4.83 -6.78 -9.93
CA ILE A 21 3.46 -6.27 -9.85
C ILE A 21 3.26 -5.28 -10.98
N THR A 22 2.25 -5.52 -11.81
CA THR A 22 1.92 -4.59 -12.88
C THR A 22 1.43 -3.28 -12.28
N PRO A 23 2.04 -2.14 -12.61
CA PRO A 23 1.67 -0.86 -12.00
C PRO A 23 0.46 -0.25 -12.68
N THR A 24 -0.73 -0.66 -12.22
CA THR A 24 -1.96 -0.01 -12.67
C THR A 24 -2.12 1.30 -11.92
N LYS A 25 -2.99 2.19 -12.44
CA LYS A 25 -3.24 3.47 -11.81
C LYS A 25 -3.65 3.31 -10.35
N GLN A 26 -4.58 2.40 -10.08
CA GLN A 26 -5.07 2.20 -8.71
C GLN A 26 -4.00 1.66 -7.79
N ARG A 27 -3.18 0.73 -8.28
CA ARG A 27 -2.08 0.20 -7.48
C ARG A 27 -1.04 1.27 -7.17
N LEU A 28 -0.77 2.14 -8.14
CA LEU A 28 0.15 3.25 -7.92
C LEU A 28 -0.42 4.23 -6.88
N GLU A 29 -1.70 4.55 -6.99
CA GLU A 29 -2.33 5.47 -6.04
C GLU A 29 -2.30 4.91 -4.63
N ILE A 30 -2.62 3.64 -4.47
CA ILE A 30 -2.56 3.00 -3.16
C ILE A 30 -1.13 2.96 -2.64
N ALA A 31 -0.18 2.60 -3.49
CA ALA A 31 1.22 2.55 -3.10
C ALA A 31 1.73 3.92 -2.65
N GLU A 32 1.33 4.98 -3.33
CA GLU A 32 1.73 6.33 -2.93
C GLU A 32 1.24 6.66 -1.53
N LEU A 33 0.03 6.27 -1.18
CA LEU A 33 -0.50 6.52 0.15
C LEU A 33 0.28 5.77 1.23
N ILE A 34 0.55 4.49 1.00
CA ILE A 34 1.12 3.65 2.05
C ILE A 34 2.63 3.82 2.17
N PHE A 35 3.32 4.16 1.09
CA PHE A 35 4.78 4.34 1.12
C PHE A 35 5.22 5.78 1.27
N ALA A 36 4.28 6.69 1.53
CA ALA A 36 4.62 8.09 1.78
C ALA A 36 5.50 8.25 3.02
N LYS A 37 5.36 7.34 3.97
CA LYS A 37 6.16 7.33 5.21
C LYS A 37 6.18 5.92 5.76
N ASP A 38 7.11 5.65 6.67
CA ASP A 38 7.11 4.41 7.42
C ASP A 38 5.90 4.39 8.33
N GLN A 39 5.12 3.34 8.27
CA GLN A 39 3.89 3.29 9.05
C GLN A 39 3.36 1.88 9.19
N HIS A 40 2.57 1.70 10.22
CA HIS A 40 1.72 0.53 10.37
C HIS A 40 0.28 1.00 10.12
N PHE A 41 -0.49 0.18 9.45
CA PHE A 41 -1.87 0.57 9.18
C PHE A 41 -2.75 -0.67 9.00
N THR A 42 -4.04 -0.48 9.22
CA THR A 42 -5.03 -1.52 8.94
C THR A 42 -5.69 -1.24 7.59
N ALA A 43 -6.36 -2.26 7.06
CA ALA A 43 -7.10 -2.07 5.80
C ALA A 43 -8.17 -0.98 5.96
N VAL A 44 -8.83 -0.94 7.11
CA VAL A 44 -9.87 0.08 7.35
C VAL A 44 -9.27 1.48 7.32
N GLN A 45 -8.12 1.66 7.93
CA GLN A 45 -7.44 2.95 7.92
C GLN A 45 -7.06 3.38 6.49
N LEU A 46 -6.61 2.42 5.69
CA LEU A 46 -6.28 2.73 4.30
C LEU A 46 -7.53 3.10 3.50
N ILE A 47 -8.63 2.38 3.73
CA ILE A 47 -9.89 2.70 3.08
C ILE A 47 -10.32 4.14 3.43
N GLU A 48 -10.14 4.54 4.69
CA GLU A 48 -10.44 5.91 5.09
C GLU A 48 -9.55 6.92 4.36
N GLN A 49 -8.26 6.61 4.22
CA GLN A 49 -7.36 7.49 3.49
C GLN A 49 -7.75 7.62 2.02
N VAL A 50 -8.17 6.52 1.41
CA VAL A 50 -8.66 6.54 0.03
C VAL A 50 -9.85 7.48 -0.10
N LYS A 51 -10.78 7.41 0.85
CA LYS A 51 -11.94 8.29 0.85
C LYS A 51 -11.55 9.74 1.08
N ASP A 52 -10.67 9.99 2.04
CA ASP A 52 -10.23 11.35 2.37
C ASP A 52 -9.54 12.01 1.18
N ASN A 53 -8.83 11.23 0.39
CA ASN A 53 -8.16 11.73 -0.80
C ASN A 53 -9.05 11.70 -2.03
N LYS A 54 -10.33 11.32 -1.86
CA LYS A 54 -11.31 11.28 -2.93
C LYS A 54 -10.89 10.46 -4.13
N LEU A 55 -10.19 9.36 -3.85
CA LEU A 55 -9.77 8.46 -4.92
C LEU A 55 -10.91 7.50 -5.28
N PRO A 56 -11.15 7.30 -6.57
CA PRO A 56 -12.23 6.41 -7.00
C PRO A 56 -11.81 4.94 -6.94
N ILE A 57 -11.51 4.46 -5.74
CA ILE A 57 -11.05 3.08 -5.53
C ILE A 57 -12.02 2.40 -4.58
N SER A 58 -12.55 1.26 -5.00
CA SER A 58 -13.50 0.51 -4.18
C SER A 58 -12.80 -0.19 -3.03
N GLN A 59 -13.57 -0.54 -2.00
CA GLN A 59 -13.04 -1.31 -0.89
C GLN A 59 -12.48 -2.65 -1.37
N ALA A 60 -13.18 -3.30 -2.29
CA ALA A 60 -12.71 -4.57 -2.83
C ALA A 60 -11.34 -4.42 -3.48
N THR A 61 -11.13 -3.35 -4.22
CA THR A 61 -9.84 -3.09 -4.85
C THR A 61 -8.75 -2.84 -3.81
N VAL A 62 -9.07 -2.12 -2.73
CA VAL A 62 -8.12 -1.91 -1.65
C VAL A 62 -7.68 -3.25 -1.05
N TYR A 63 -8.64 -4.11 -0.70
CA TYR A 63 -8.32 -5.41 -0.12
C TYR A 63 -7.52 -6.28 -1.09
N ASN A 64 -7.93 -6.31 -2.36
CA ASN A 64 -7.23 -7.11 -3.36
C ASN A 64 -5.80 -6.63 -3.56
N THR A 65 -5.60 -5.31 -3.55
CA THR A 65 -4.28 -4.73 -3.71
C THR A 65 -3.39 -5.04 -2.52
N LEU A 66 -3.93 -4.93 -1.31
CA LEU A 66 -3.18 -5.28 -0.10
C LEU A 66 -2.78 -6.76 -0.10
N CYS A 67 -3.70 -7.62 -0.52
CA CYS A 67 -3.43 -9.04 -0.61
C CYS A 67 -2.28 -9.31 -1.59
N LEU A 68 -2.28 -8.64 -2.72
CA LEU A 68 -1.23 -8.76 -3.71
C LEU A 68 0.11 -8.26 -3.17
N PHE A 69 0.10 -7.11 -2.52
CA PHE A 69 1.33 -6.54 -1.96
C PHE A 69 1.90 -7.43 -0.86
N GLU A 70 1.04 -8.04 -0.06
CA GLU A 70 1.48 -8.96 0.97
C GLU A 70 2.07 -10.22 0.36
N SER A 71 1.38 -10.81 -0.61
CA SER A 71 1.80 -12.08 -1.20
C SER A 71 3.12 -11.98 -1.95
N THR A 72 3.44 -10.81 -2.46
CA THR A 72 4.69 -10.58 -3.19
C THR A 72 5.84 -10.14 -2.28
N GLY A 73 5.55 -9.91 -1.01
CA GLY A 73 6.57 -9.46 -0.06
C GLY A 73 6.80 -7.97 -0.06
N LEU A 74 5.99 -7.21 -0.79
CA LEU A 74 6.13 -5.76 -0.79
C LEU A 74 5.70 -5.17 0.56
N LEU A 75 4.72 -5.78 1.20
CA LEU A 75 4.27 -5.43 2.55
C LEU A 75 4.42 -6.62 3.46
N LYS A 76 4.79 -6.36 4.70
CA LYS A 76 4.77 -7.36 5.76
C LYS A 76 3.49 -7.19 6.56
N THR A 77 3.06 -8.26 7.19
CA THR A 77 1.88 -8.19 8.05
C THR A 77 2.21 -8.66 9.44
N ILE A 78 1.52 -8.08 10.39
CA ILE A 78 1.61 -8.47 11.80
C ILE A 78 0.21 -8.84 12.22
N ASP A 79 -0.01 -10.12 12.50
CA ASP A 79 -1.31 -10.59 13.00
C ASP A 79 -1.29 -10.50 14.51
N LEU A 80 -2.10 -9.62 15.04
CA LEU A 80 -2.29 -9.53 16.47
C LEU A 80 -3.47 -10.42 16.85
N GLN A 81 -3.47 -10.86 18.10
CA GLN A 81 -4.61 -11.59 18.60
C GLN A 81 -5.88 -10.76 18.39
N ASN A 82 -7.01 -11.41 18.23
CA ASN A 82 -8.32 -10.79 18.05
C ASN A 82 -8.56 -10.27 16.64
N ASP A 83 -7.99 -10.92 15.66
CA ASP A 83 -8.28 -10.68 14.25
C ASP A 83 -7.86 -9.30 13.73
N TYR A 84 -6.98 -8.61 14.46
CA TYR A 84 -6.42 -7.37 13.95
C TYR A 84 -5.19 -7.68 13.12
N LYS A 85 -5.19 -7.18 11.91
CA LYS A 85 -4.07 -7.35 11.01
C LYS A 85 -3.49 -5.98 10.66
N PHE A 86 -2.22 -5.81 10.96
CA PHE A 86 -1.51 -4.58 10.61
C PHE A 86 -0.57 -4.87 9.46
N TYR A 87 -0.51 -3.93 8.54
CA TYR A 87 0.45 -3.95 7.44
C TYR A 87 1.60 -3.02 7.79
N ASP A 88 2.80 -3.41 7.41
CA ASP A 88 4.01 -2.69 7.74
C ASP A 88 4.79 -2.41 6.48
N THR A 89 5.15 -1.14 6.27
CA THR A 89 5.90 -0.74 5.09
C THR A 89 7.41 -0.91 5.25
N ASN A 90 7.85 -1.24 6.43
CA ASN A 90 9.28 -1.43 6.69
C ASN A 90 9.80 -2.76 6.19
#